data_86181416ca30429b6f2fbaeb9ee2cb5c
#
_entry.id   86181416ca30429b6f2fbaeb9ee2cb5c
#
_cell.length_a   1.000
_cell.length_b   1.000
_cell.length_c   1.000
_cell.angle_alpha   90.00
_cell.angle_beta   90.00
_cell.angle_gamma   90.00
#
_symmetry.space_group_name_H-M   'P 1'
#
loop_
_entity.id
_entity.type
_entity.pdbx_description
1 polymer ?
#
loop_
_entity_poly.entity_id
_entity_poly.type
_entity_poly.pdbx_seq_one_letter_code
_entity_poly.pdbx_strand_id
1 'polypeptide(L)'
;MGLWDKLKGELIDIIEWLDDSQDTMVYRFERYNNEIKHGGKLIVRPGQAAVFVNEGQLADVFGPGTQTLETKNLPILSTLQGWKYGFESPFKAEVYFVSTRQFTDLKWGTKNPVMLRDAEFGPVRLRAFGTYVTRVKEPGRFIEEIVGTGGHFQVEDITGQLRNMIVSRFTDILGESKIPALDLAANYDELGTFLTQRIAPEFESYGLELTKILVENISLPKEVEEVLDKRTGMGVVGNLQAYTQYQAANAMEQAAENPGGMAAGGMGMGMGFAMAQQLGRSMNAAQSAPPLPPAAQFHMVVDGQQAGPFDLPALKKKAEDGALTA
;
A
#
# COMPACT_ATOMS: atom_id res chain seq x y z
N MET A 1 -50.85 -13.43 30.39
CA MET A 1 -49.86 -14.46 30.06
C MET A 1 -49.99 -15.59 31.06
N GLY A 2 -50.53 -16.72 30.63
CA GLY A 2 -50.84 -17.85 31.52
C GLY A 2 -49.59 -18.62 31.91
N LEU A 3 -49.63 -19.30 33.06
CA LEU A 3 -48.55 -20.19 33.54
C LEU A 3 -48.13 -21.21 32.49
N TRP A 4 -49.07 -21.62 31.62
CA TRP A 4 -48.84 -22.51 30.49
C TRP A 4 -48.02 -21.90 29.36
N ASP A 5 -48.08 -20.58 29.14
CA ASP A 5 -47.26 -19.88 28.16
C ASP A 5 -45.80 -19.75 28.62
N LYS A 6 -45.59 -19.56 29.93
CA LYS A 6 -44.28 -19.61 30.56
C LYS A 6 -43.65 -21.01 30.48
N LEU A 7 -44.45 -22.06 30.82
CA LEU A 7 -44.00 -23.45 30.74
C LEU A 7 -43.71 -23.90 29.32
N LYS A 8 -44.43 -23.41 28.31
CA LYS A 8 -44.14 -23.69 26.91
C LYS A 8 -42.89 -22.95 26.44
N GLY A 9 -42.63 -21.74 26.93
CA GLY A 9 -41.38 -20.99 26.65
C GLY A 9 -40.14 -21.65 27.23
N GLU A 10 -40.27 -22.40 28.35
CA GLU A 10 -39.15 -23.18 28.91
C GLU A 10 -38.89 -24.51 28.18
N LEU A 11 -39.81 -24.96 27.30
CA LEU A 11 -39.70 -26.19 26.57
C LEU A 11 -39.03 -26.07 25.21
N ILE A 12 -38.97 -24.85 24.64
CA ILE A 12 -38.33 -24.57 23.38
C ILE A 12 -36.91 -24.07 23.61
N ASP A 13 -35.97 -24.80 23.12
CA ASP A 13 -34.56 -24.44 23.17
C ASP A 13 -34.26 -23.38 22.14
N ILE A 14 -33.77 -22.22 22.53
CA ILE A 14 -33.33 -21.15 21.63
C ILE A 14 -31.83 -21.06 21.71
N ILE A 15 -31.19 -21.27 20.58
CA ILE A 15 -29.75 -21.19 20.39
C ILE A 15 -29.49 -19.96 19.52
N GLU A 16 -28.94 -18.92 20.12
CA GLU A 16 -28.62 -17.67 19.43
C GLU A 16 -27.41 -17.00 20.08
N TRP A 17 -26.76 -16.15 19.33
CA TRP A 17 -25.68 -15.29 19.82
C TRP A 17 -26.00 -13.83 19.54
N LEU A 18 -26.00 -13.04 20.61
CA LEU A 18 -26.05 -11.58 20.53
C LEU A 18 -24.63 -11.07 20.70
N ASP A 19 -24.05 -10.58 19.61
CA ASP A 19 -22.69 -10.05 19.61
C ASP A 19 -22.72 -8.55 19.89
N ASP A 20 -22.32 -8.18 21.08
CA ASP A 20 -22.18 -6.78 21.51
C ASP A 20 -20.73 -6.27 21.28
N SER A 21 -19.82 -7.15 20.82
CA SER A 21 -18.43 -6.82 20.57
C SER A 21 -18.19 -6.41 19.11
N GLN A 22 -17.06 -5.77 18.85
CA GLN A 22 -16.61 -5.47 17.48
C GLN A 22 -15.47 -6.38 17.01
N ASP A 23 -14.95 -7.21 17.90
CA ASP A 23 -13.71 -7.95 17.75
C ASP A 23 -13.86 -9.47 17.90
N THR A 24 -15.01 -9.98 18.35
CA THR A 24 -15.24 -11.42 18.43
C THR A 24 -15.46 -12.03 17.06
N MET A 25 -14.62 -12.99 16.68
CA MET A 25 -14.72 -13.78 15.46
C MET A 25 -15.52 -15.06 15.68
N VAL A 26 -15.33 -15.72 16.83
CA VAL A 26 -16.00 -16.97 17.15
C VAL A 26 -16.43 -17.00 18.60
N TYR A 27 -17.63 -17.46 18.82
CA TYR A 27 -18.22 -17.72 20.13
C TYR A 27 -18.85 -19.10 20.16
N ARG A 28 -18.39 -19.96 21.10
CA ARG A 28 -19.03 -21.26 21.37
C ARG A 28 -20.21 -21.04 22.28
N PHE A 29 -21.40 -21.45 21.83
CA PHE A 29 -22.60 -21.39 22.64
C PHE A 29 -22.48 -22.33 23.83
N GLU A 30 -22.52 -21.76 25.04
CA GLU A 30 -22.37 -22.50 26.28
C GLU A 30 -23.68 -23.16 26.68
N ARG A 31 -23.64 -24.47 26.85
CA ARG A 31 -24.77 -25.23 27.34
C ARG A 31 -24.29 -26.40 28.21
N TYR A 32 -25.14 -26.74 29.20
CA TYR A 32 -24.88 -27.89 30.07
C TYR A 32 -24.80 -29.18 29.24
N ASN A 33 -23.71 -29.91 29.39
CA ASN A 33 -23.38 -31.13 28.64
C ASN A 33 -23.44 -31.02 27.10
N ASN A 34 -23.45 -29.83 26.50
CA ASN A 34 -23.66 -29.61 25.07
C ASN A 34 -24.92 -30.28 24.51
N GLU A 35 -25.94 -30.46 25.34
CA GLU A 35 -27.20 -31.10 24.97
C GLU A 35 -28.14 -30.13 24.26
N ILE A 36 -28.57 -30.45 23.07
CA ILE A 36 -29.51 -29.71 22.25
C ILE A 36 -30.81 -30.51 22.17
N LYS A 37 -31.93 -29.85 22.51
CA LYS A 37 -33.25 -30.50 22.46
C LYS A 37 -33.75 -30.59 21.04
N HIS A 38 -34.42 -31.68 20.72
CA HIS A 38 -35.16 -31.86 19.45
C HIS A 38 -36.22 -30.73 19.31
N GLY A 39 -36.31 -30.15 18.11
CA GLY A 39 -37.23 -29.06 17.83
C GLY A 39 -36.76 -27.70 18.36
N GLY A 40 -35.55 -27.62 18.90
CA GLY A 40 -34.90 -26.35 19.28
C GLY A 40 -34.85 -25.39 18.10
N LYS A 41 -34.78 -24.10 18.40
CA LYS A 41 -34.66 -23.03 17.40
C LYS A 41 -33.25 -22.49 17.37
N LEU A 42 -32.57 -22.64 16.21
CA LEU A 42 -31.32 -21.97 15.93
C LEU A 42 -31.61 -20.65 15.23
N ILE A 43 -31.17 -19.54 15.79
CA ILE A 43 -31.31 -18.20 15.21
C ILE A 43 -29.93 -17.70 14.85
N VAL A 44 -29.64 -17.66 13.55
CA VAL A 44 -28.40 -17.10 13.00
C VAL A 44 -28.72 -15.74 12.42
N ARG A 45 -28.06 -14.71 12.94
CA ARG A 45 -28.31 -13.31 12.53
C ARG A 45 -27.54 -12.96 11.24
N PRO A 46 -27.95 -11.91 10.51
CA PRO A 46 -27.14 -11.39 9.41
C PRO A 46 -25.71 -11.10 9.89
N GLY A 47 -24.72 -11.49 9.11
CA GLY A 47 -23.30 -11.36 9.47
C GLY A 47 -22.78 -12.44 10.43
N GLN A 48 -23.54 -13.52 10.64
CA GLN A 48 -23.15 -14.69 11.41
C GLN A 48 -23.34 -15.98 10.61
N ALA A 49 -22.63 -17.01 11.02
CA ALA A 49 -22.91 -18.40 10.68
C ALA A 49 -22.86 -19.25 11.95
N ALA A 50 -23.58 -20.37 11.97
CA ALA A 50 -23.48 -21.34 13.04
C ALA A 50 -22.88 -22.63 12.51
N VAL A 51 -21.87 -23.15 13.20
CA VAL A 51 -21.14 -24.37 12.87
C VAL A 51 -21.38 -25.40 13.95
N PHE A 52 -21.87 -26.56 13.57
CA PHE A 52 -22.09 -27.69 14.48
C PHE A 52 -20.88 -28.61 14.44
N VAL A 53 -20.39 -28.98 15.61
CA VAL A 53 -19.28 -29.92 15.80
C VAL A 53 -19.72 -31.03 16.71
N ASN A 54 -19.55 -32.28 16.28
CA ASN A 54 -19.88 -33.45 17.07
C ASN A 54 -18.63 -34.33 17.26
N GLU A 55 -18.27 -34.53 18.54
CA GLU A 55 -17.09 -35.33 18.91
C GLU A 55 -15.81 -34.93 18.15
N GLY A 56 -15.61 -33.61 17.95
CA GLY A 56 -14.48 -33.06 17.24
C GLY A 56 -14.56 -33.14 15.71
N GLN A 57 -15.67 -33.59 15.15
CA GLN A 57 -15.92 -33.62 13.70
C GLN A 57 -16.86 -32.49 13.29
N LEU A 58 -16.48 -31.75 12.25
CA LEU A 58 -17.34 -30.75 11.66
C LEU A 58 -18.58 -31.42 11.09
N ALA A 59 -19.73 -30.88 11.45
CA ALA A 59 -21.02 -31.34 10.96
C ALA A 59 -21.65 -30.27 10.05
N ASP A 60 -22.82 -29.76 10.44
CA ASP A 60 -23.62 -28.87 9.61
C ASP A 60 -23.22 -27.40 9.84
N VAL A 61 -23.26 -26.58 8.77
CA VAL A 61 -23.02 -25.14 8.79
C VAL A 61 -24.27 -24.42 8.31
N PHE A 62 -24.76 -23.46 9.11
CA PHE A 62 -25.96 -22.68 8.83
C PHE A 62 -25.62 -21.20 8.63
N GLY A 63 -26.12 -20.67 7.52
CA GLY A 63 -26.14 -19.22 7.28
C GLY A 63 -27.30 -18.52 8.00
N PRO A 64 -27.45 -17.20 7.79
CA PRO A 64 -28.48 -16.38 8.44
C PRO A 64 -29.90 -16.92 8.24
N GLY A 65 -30.67 -16.89 9.31
CA GLY A 65 -32.07 -17.34 9.34
C GLY A 65 -32.42 -18.05 10.62
N THR A 66 -33.68 -18.51 10.70
CA THR A 66 -34.18 -19.33 11.81
C THR A 66 -34.39 -20.75 11.33
N GLN A 67 -33.71 -21.70 11.95
CA GLN A 67 -33.80 -23.11 11.64
C GLN A 67 -34.43 -23.89 12.81
N THR A 68 -35.27 -24.85 12.52
CA THR A 68 -35.74 -25.84 13.51
C THR A 68 -34.78 -27.02 13.49
N LEU A 69 -34.22 -27.37 14.64
CA LEU A 69 -33.25 -28.44 14.76
C LEU A 69 -33.97 -29.80 14.80
N GLU A 70 -34.11 -30.36 13.63
CA GLU A 70 -34.71 -31.69 13.39
C GLU A 70 -33.78 -32.54 12.51
N THR A 71 -33.92 -33.86 12.53
CA THR A 71 -33.08 -34.80 11.78
C THR A 71 -32.94 -34.41 10.28
N LYS A 72 -34.05 -33.97 9.69
CA LYS A 72 -34.07 -33.59 8.26
C LYS A 72 -33.25 -32.33 7.93
N ASN A 73 -33.01 -31.49 8.95
CA ASN A 73 -32.29 -30.22 8.82
C ASN A 73 -30.82 -30.30 9.28
N LEU A 74 -30.43 -31.47 9.80
CA LEU A 74 -29.09 -31.78 10.32
C LEU A 74 -28.54 -33.05 9.64
N PRO A 75 -28.40 -33.08 8.31
CA PRO A 75 -28.09 -34.32 7.58
C PRO A 75 -26.73 -34.90 7.96
N ILE A 76 -25.70 -34.08 8.14
CA ILE A 76 -24.37 -34.54 8.49
C ILE A 76 -24.31 -35.00 9.94
N LEU A 77 -24.83 -34.21 10.86
CA LEU A 77 -24.85 -34.56 12.28
C LEU A 77 -25.68 -35.84 12.54
N SER A 78 -26.81 -35.97 11.86
CA SER A 78 -27.66 -37.17 11.98
C SER A 78 -26.93 -38.44 11.48
N THR A 79 -26.08 -38.31 10.47
CA THR A 79 -25.28 -39.43 9.93
C THR A 79 -24.15 -39.80 10.91
N LEU A 80 -23.45 -38.82 11.46
CA LEU A 80 -22.35 -39.03 12.40
C LEU A 80 -22.81 -39.72 13.69
N GLN A 81 -24.02 -39.42 14.16
CA GLN A 81 -24.58 -40.04 15.37
C GLN A 81 -25.26 -41.39 15.14
N GLY A 82 -25.31 -41.88 13.88
CA GLY A 82 -25.91 -43.19 13.57
C GLY A 82 -27.40 -43.28 13.89
N TRP A 83 -28.14 -42.23 13.77
CA TRP A 83 -29.52 -42.08 14.21
C TRP A 83 -30.51 -42.85 13.34
N LYS A 84 -30.72 -44.11 13.74
CA LYS A 84 -31.66 -45.00 13.05
C LYS A 84 -33.14 -44.83 13.49
N TYR A 85 -33.43 -44.12 14.59
CA TYR A 85 -34.76 -44.21 15.24
C TYR A 85 -35.42 -42.86 15.58
N GLY A 86 -34.99 -41.76 14.97
CA GLY A 86 -35.57 -40.43 15.20
C GLY A 86 -35.19 -39.78 16.50
N PHE A 87 -35.35 -38.46 16.52
CA PHE A 87 -34.97 -37.62 17.64
C PHE A 87 -36.04 -37.53 18.73
N GLU A 88 -36.15 -38.47 19.59
CA GLU A 88 -36.91 -38.27 20.84
C GLU A 88 -36.01 -37.87 22.02
N SER A 89 -34.68 -38.05 21.86
CA SER A 89 -33.69 -37.71 22.90
C SER A 89 -32.88 -36.47 22.54
N PRO A 90 -32.41 -35.69 23.56
CA PRO A 90 -31.43 -34.65 23.34
C PRO A 90 -30.18 -35.22 22.64
N PHE A 91 -29.60 -34.42 21.74
CA PHE A 91 -28.31 -34.76 21.11
C PHE A 91 -27.19 -33.86 21.61
N LYS A 92 -25.97 -34.36 21.53
CA LYS A 92 -24.80 -33.61 21.96
C LYS A 92 -24.07 -33.05 20.74
N ALA A 93 -23.97 -31.74 20.69
CA ALA A 93 -23.15 -31.06 19.71
C ALA A 93 -22.69 -29.73 20.27
N GLU A 94 -21.49 -29.36 19.91
CA GLU A 94 -20.99 -28.00 20.12
C GLU A 94 -21.51 -27.11 19.00
N VAL A 95 -21.95 -25.91 19.35
CA VAL A 95 -22.40 -24.89 18.39
C VAL A 95 -21.47 -23.71 18.47
N TYR A 96 -20.77 -23.45 17.38
CA TYR A 96 -19.92 -22.28 17.24
C TYR A 96 -20.61 -21.24 16.36
N PHE A 97 -20.81 -20.05 16.90
CA PHE A 97 -21.21 -18.91 16.11
C PHE A 97 -19.96 -18.22 15.58
N VAL A 98 -19.93 -17.97 14.29
CA VAL A 98 -18.83 -17.34 13.58
C VAL A 98 -19.31 -16.04 12.98
N SER A 99 -18.63 -14.95 13.28
CA SER A 99 -18.88 -13.65 12.67
C SER A 99 -18.35 -13.65 11.24
N THR A 100 -19.24 -13.41 10.26
CA THR A 100 -18.91 -13.32 8.83
C THR A 100 -18.87 -11.87 8.33
N ARG A 101 -18.97 -10.90 9.24
CA ARG A 101 -18.82 -9.48 8.94
C ARG A 101 -17.37 -9.16 8.56
N GLN A 102 -17.14 -8.00 7.99
CA GLN A 102 -15.80 -7.51 7.72
C GLN A 102 -15.15 -6.96 8.98
N PHE A 103 -13.92 -7.35 9.24
CA PHE A 103 -13.03 -6.77 10.22
C PHE A 103 -12.11 -5.79 9.50
N THR A 104 -12.27 -4.52 9.81
CA THR A 104 -11.60 -3.40 9.15
C THR A 104 -10.52 -2.79 10.05
N ASP A 105 -9.68 -1.94 9.47
CA ASP A 105 -8.62 -1.21 10.20
C ASP A 105 -7.58 -2.13 10.88
N LEU A 106 -7.38 -3.33 10.35
CA LEU A 106 -6.35 -4.24 10.82
C LEU A 106 -5.00 -3.80 10.29
N LYS A 107 -4.04 -3.55 11.18
CA LYS A 107 -2.76 -2.92 10.82
C LYS A 107 -1.72 -3.95 10.42
N TRP A 108 -1.01 -3.66 9.34
CA TRP A 108 0.18 -4.39 8.95
C TRP A 108 1.36 -3.44 8.74
N GLY A 109 2.59 -3.94 8.81
CA GLY A 109 3.77 -3.13 8.56
C GLY A 109 5.05 -3.90 8.80
N THR A 110 6.11 -3.49 8.12
CA THR A 110 7.44 -4.07 8.21
C THR A 110 8.09 -3.67 9.53
N LYS A 111 8.46 -4.64 10.37
CA LYS A 111 9.21 -4.37 11.61
C LYS A 111 10.61 -3.87 11.31
N ASN A 112 11.27 -4.50 10.32
CA ASN A 112 12.60 -4.14 9.83
C ASN A 112 12.49 -3.66 8.39
N PRO A 113 13.42 -2.81 7.93
CA PRO A 113 13.47 -2.42 6.54
C PRO A 113 13.63 -3.62 5.62
N VAL A 114 12.87 -3.65 4.54
CA VAL A 114 12.95 -4.64 3.48
C VAL A 114 13.98 -4.18 2.45
N MET A 115 14.82 -5.09 1.97
CA MET A 115 15.80 -4.81 0.92
C MET A 115 15.16 -4.97 -0.44
N LEU A 116 15.22 -3.92 -1.25
CA LEU A 116 14.81 -3.91 -2.65
C LEU A 116 16.04 -3.62 -3.51
N ARG A 117 16.17 -4.28 -4.65
CA ARG A 117 17.19 -3.93 -5.64
C ARG A 117 16.56 -3.03 -6.70
N ASP A 118 16.78 -1.74 -6.55
CA ASP A 118 16.32 -0.72 -7.49
C ASP A 118 17.28 -0.60 -8.68
N ALA A 119 16.74 -0.37 -9.88
CA ALA A 119 17.53 -0.26 -11.09
C ALA A 119 18.37 1.03 -11.14
N GLU A 120 17.92 2.09 -10.50
CA GLU A 120 18.54 3.41 -10.51
C GLU A 120 19.39 3.67 -9.26
N PHE A 121 18.88 3.29 -8.08
CA PHE A 121 19.53 3.53 -6.78
C PHE A 121 20.34 2.34 -6.26
N GLY A 122 20.27 1.17 -6.95
CA GLY A 122 20.90 -0.05 -6.48
C GLY A 122 20.15 -0.68 -5.27
N PRO A 123 20.86 -1.20 -4.25
CA PRO A 123 20.19 -1.79 -3.09
C PRO A 123 19.61 -0.69 -2.17
N VAL A 124 18.28 -0.63 -2.11
CA VAL A 124 17.52 0.32 -1.29
C VAL A 124 16.85 -0.42 -0.14
N ARG A 125 16.74 0.22 1.02
CA ARG A 125 15.98 -0.26 2.17
C ARG A 125 14.70 0.56 2.27
N LEU A 126 13.55 -0.12 2.37
CA LEU A 126 12.28 0.58 2.57
C LEU A 126 11.49 0.01 3.74
N ARG A 127 10.63 0.81 4.29
CA ARG A 127 9.61 0.40 5.24
C ARG A 127 8.25 0.70 4.64
N ALA A 128 7.31 -0.21 4.88
CA ALA A 128 5.94 -0.03 4.45
C ALA A 128 4.98 -0.39 5.58
N PHE A 129 3.86 0.29 5.62
CA PHE A 129 2.76 -0.02 6.51
C PHE A 129 1.42 0.40 5.91
N GLY A 130 0.37 -0.13 6.48
CA GLY A 130 -0.98 0.17 6.08
C GLY A 130 -1.99 -0.67 6.83
N THR A 131 -3.18 -0.79 6.27
CA THR A 131 -4.29 -1.54 6.84
C THR A 131 -4.76 -2.63 5.88
N TYR A 132 -5.50 -3.59 6.41
CA TYR A 132 -6.15 -4.61 5.62
C TYR A 132 -7.54 -4.92 6.17
N VAL A 133 -8.37 -5.49 5.32
CA VAL A 133 -9.74 -5.90 5.61
C VAL A 133 -9.88 -7.38 5.34
N THR A 134 -10.41 -8.11 6.30
CA THR A 134 -10.68 -9.54 6.16
C THR A 134 -12.05 -9.91 6.74
N ARG A 135 -12.58 -11.07 6.32
CA ARG A 135 -13.77 -11.68 6.91
C ARG A 135 -13.66 -13.19 6.87
N VAL A 136 -14.45 -13.87 7.69
CA VAL A 136 -14.61 -15.31 7.58
C VAL A 136 -15.55 -15.61 6.41
N LYS A 137 -15.06 -16.34 5.40
CA LYS A 137 -15.80 -16.76 4.21
C LYS A 137 -16.29 -18.22 4.33
N GLU A 138 -15.44 -19.07 4.86
CA GLU A 138 -15.71 -20.50 5.07
C GLU A 138 -15.64 -20.83 6.57
N PRO A 139 -16.76 -20.66 7.33
CA PRO A 139 -16.76 -20.79 8.77
C PRO A 139 -16.28 -22.15 9.29
N GLY A 140 -16.64 -23.25 8.58
CA GLY A 140 -16.19 -24.60 8.94
C GLY A 140 -14.67 -24.72 8.88
N ARG A 141 -14.06 -24.35 7.76
CA ARG A 141 -12.62 -24.38 7.57
C ARG A 141 -11.89 -23.48 8.59
N PHE A 142 -12.45 -22.32 8.88
CA PHE A 142 -11.88 -21.41 9.87
C PHE A 142 -11.82 -22.05 11.27
N ILE A 143 -12.88 -22.76 11.67
CA ILE A 143 -12.90 -23.51 12.93
C ILE A 143 -11.84 -24.62 12.92
N GLU A 144 -11.77 -25.42 11.85
CA GLU A 144 -10.83 -26.53 11.74
C GLU A 144 -9.37 -26.10 11.74
N GLU A 145 -9.04 -25.09 10.96
CA GLU A 145 -7.64 -24.71 10.71
C GLU A 145 -7.08 -23.73 11.75
N ILE A 146 -7.92 -22.90 12.37
CA ILE A 146 -7.46 -21.79 13.20
C ILE A 146 -7.97 -21.88 14.64
N VAL A 147 -9.29 -22.02 14.82
CA VAL A 147 -9.92 -21.87 16.14
C VAL A 147 -9.74 -23.12 17.00
N GLY A 148 -9.84 -24.29 16.38
CA GLY A 148 -9.78 -25.58 17.08
C GLY A 148 -10.91 -25.68 18.12
N THR A 149 -10.54 -26.00 19.36
CA THR A 149 -11.49 -26.20 20.47
C THR A 149 -11.76 -24.94 21.31
N GLY A 150 -11.22 -23.77 20.90
CA GLY A 150 -11.39 -22.51 21.61
C GLY A 150 -12.85 -22.08 21.67
N GLY A 151 -13.37 -21.81 22.88
CA GLY A 151 -14.76 -21.38 23.06
C GLY A 151 -14.99 -19.89 22.73
N HIS A 152 -13.94 -19.09 22.71
CA HIS A 152 -13.97 -17.67 22.41
C HIS A 152 -12.71 -17.32 21.61
N PHE A 153 -12.88 -16.67 20.47
CA PHE A 153 -11.79 -16.31 19.59
C PHE A 153 -11.98 -14.89 19.06
N GLN A 154 -10.97 -14.06 19.28
CA GLN A 154 -10.99 -12.64 18.90
C GLN A 154 -10.08 -12.38 17.71
N VAL A 155 -10.29 -11.25 17.05
CA VAL A 155 -9.46 -10.77 15.94
C VAL A 155 -8.00 -10.67 16.34
N GLU A 156 -7.72 -10.26 17.58
CA GLU A 156 -6.36 -10.11 18.09
C GLU A 156 -5.58 -11.43 18.13
N ASP A 157 -6.27 -12.56 18.31
CA ASP A 157 -5.65 -13.89 18.40
C ASP A 157 -4.97 -14.29 17.08
N ILE A 158 -5.45 -13.78 15.95
CA ILE A 158 -4.93 -14.12 14.62
C ILE A 158 -4.20 -12.96 13.92
N THR A 159 -4.42 -11.70 14.32
CA THR A 159 -3.82 -10.54 13.63
C THR A 159 -2.31 -10.59 13.52
N GLY A 160 -1.65 -11.13 14.55
CA GLY A 160 -0.19 -11.31 14.54
C GLY A 160 0.29 -12.21 13.41
N GLN A 161 -0.38 -13.34 13.20
CA GLN A 161 -0.08 -14.30 12.14
C GLN A 161 -0.39 -13.73 10.76
N LEU A 162 -1.57 -13.13 10.58
CA LEU A 162 -1.97 -12.52 9.31
C LEU A 162 -1.03 -11.38 8.90
N ARG A 163 -0.61 -10.54 9.86
CA ARG A 163 0.39 -9.50 9.62
C ARG A 163 1.71 -10.07 9.14
N ASN A 164 2.21 -11.11 9.79
CA ASN A 164 3.48 -11.73 9.41
C ASN A 164 3.40 -12.34 8.01
N MET A 165 2.28 -12.94 7.64
CA MET A 165 2.00 -13.46 6.31
C MET A 165 2.03 -12.35 5.26
N ILE A 166 1.29 -11.26 5.50
CA ILE A 166 1.28 -10.10 4.59
C ILE A 166 2.68 -9.54 4.40
N VAL A 167 3.44 -9.34 5.49
CA VAL A 167 4.80 -8.78 5.43
C VAL A 167 5.77 -9.72 4.69
N SER A 168 5.66 -11.02 4.92
CA SER A 168 6.49 -12.02 4.20
C SER A 168 6.24 -11.95 2.71
N ARG A 169 4.96 -12.01 2.30
CA ARG A 169 4.60 -11.96 0.88
C ARG A 169 4.89 -10.60 0.23
N PHE A 170 4.66 -9.53 0.94
CA PHE A 170 5.07 -8.19 0.50
C PHE A 170 6.57 -8.15 0.18
N THR A 171 7.39 -8.72 1.05
CA THR A 171 8.85 -8.78 0.85
C THR A 171 9.22 -9.60 -0.38
N ASP A 172 8.62 -10.77 -0.56
CA ASP A 172 8.86 -11.66 -1.70
C ASP A 172 8.45 -10.97 -3.02
N ILE A 173 7.25 -10.37 -3.03
CA ILE A 173 6.71 -9.66 -4.20
C ILE A 173 7.62 -8.49 -4.60
N LEU A 174 8.09 -7.70 -3.64
CA LEU A 174 9.01 -6.59 -3.93
C LEU A 174 10.35 -7.08 -4.46
N GLY A 175 10.86 -8.20 -3.93
CA GLY A 175 12.09 -8.81 -4.40
C GLY A 175 12.01 -9.29 -5.86
N GLU A 176 10.84 -9.75 -6.28
CA GLU A 176 10.60 -10.29 -7.63
C GLU A 176 10.19 -9.26 -8.67
N SER A 177 9.42 -8.23 -8.26
CA SER A 177 8.67 -7.35 -9.16
C SER A 177 9.54 -6.38 -9.97
N LYS A 178 10.79 -6.11 -9.56
CA LYS A 178 11.68 -5.10 -10.16
C LYS A 178 11.01 -3.72 -10.36
N ILE A 179 9.96 -3.42 -9.59
CA ILE A 179 9.27 -2.13 -9.64
C ILE A 179 10.20 -1.09 -9.02
N PRO A 180 10.47 0.04 -9.70
CA PRO A 180 11.29 1.11 -9.13
C PRO A 180 10.71 1.63 -7.81
N ALA A 181 11.57 1.95 -6.85
CA ALA A 181 11.16 2.42 -5.53
C ALA A 181 10.27 3.68 -5.60
N LEU A 182 10.50 4.53 -6.58
CA LEU A 182 9.69 5.74 -6.83
C LEU A 182 8.29 5.41 -7.32
N ASP A 183 8.14 4.41 -8.19
CA ASP A 183 6.83 3.99 -8.70
C ASP A 183 6.01 3.33 -7.60
N LEU A 184 6.66 2.62 -6.67
CA LEU A 184 6.00 2.08 -5.47
C LEU A 184 5.41 3.19 -4.59
N ALA A 185 6.11 4.32 -4.46
CA ALA A 185 5.66 5.46 -3.67
C ALA A 185 4.57 6.30 -4.36
N ALA A 186 4.44 6.18 -5.69
CA ALA A 186 3.47 6.95 -6.46
C ALA A 186 2.11 6.25 -6.64
N ASN A 187 2.05 4.91 -6.52
CA ASN A 187 0.90 4.10 -6.95
C ASN A 187 0.41 3.14 -5.85
N TYR A 188 0.08 3.67 -4.67
CA TYR A 188 -0.33 2.85 -3.51
C TYR A 188 -1.58 2.01 -3.73
N ASP A 189 -2.58 2.53 -4.45
CA ASP A 189 -3.83 1.81 -4.72
C ASP A 189 -3.62 0.60 -5.64
N GLU A 190 -2.81 0.77 -6.68
CA GLU A 190 -2.48 -0.31 -7.62
C GLU A 190 -1.65 -1.38 -6.93
N LEU A 191 -0.68 -0.96 -6.12
CA LEU A 191 0.12 -1.87 -5.30
C LEU A 191 -0.76 -2.63 -4.31
N GLY A 192 -1.67 -1.96 -3.62
CA GLY A 192 -2.61 -2.58 -2.69
C GLY A 192 -3.50 -3.63 -3.36
N THR A 193 -4.00 -3.33 -4.56
CA THR A 193 -4.80 -4.26 -5.37
C THR A 193 -3.98 -5.47 -5.80
N PHE A 194 -2.76 -5.25 -6.26
CA PHE A 194 -1.85 -6.33 -6.65
C PHE A 194 -1.49 -7.24 -5.47
N LEU A 195 -1.17 -6.65 -4.32
CA LEU A 195 -0.90 -7.38 -3.08
C LEU A 195 -2.11 -8.22 -2.64
N THR A 196 -3.32 -7.62 -2.69
CA THR A 196 -4.55 -8.32 -2.34
C THR A 196 -4.71 -9.59 -3.17
N GLN A 197 -4.57 -9.49 -4.49
CA GLN A 197 -4.73 -10.64 -5.39
C GLN A 197 -3.68 -11.74 -5.15
N ARG A 198 -2.45 -11.36 -4.84
CA ARG A 198 -1.35 -12.31 -4.62
C ARG A 198 -1.41 -13.02 -3.28
N ILE A 199 -1.94 -12.34 -2.26
CA ILE A 199 -1.98 -12.84 -0.88
C ILE A 199 -3.31 -13.54 -0.56
N ALA A 200 -4.41 -13.20 -1.24
CA ALA A 200 -5.74 -13.77 -1.01
C ALA A 200 -5.77 -15.30 -0.92
N PRO A 201 -5.09 -16.08 -1.78
CA PRO A 201 -5.11 -17.54 -1.69
C PRO A 201 -4.62 -18.11 -0.36
N GLU A 202 -3.70 -17.43 0.33
CA GLU A 202 -3.22 -17.86 1.64
C GLU A 202 -4.26 -17.64 2.74
N PHE A 203 -5.02 -16.55 2.67
CA PHE A 203 -6.16 -16.32 3.55
C PHE A 203 -7.26 -17.35 3.33
N GLU A 204 -7.53 -17.70 2.08
CA GLU A 204 -8.53 -18.72 1.72
C GLU A 204 -8.16 -20.10 2.29
N SER A 205 -6.89 -20.44 2.44
CA SER A 205 -6.47 -21.69 3.08
C SER A 205 -6.93 -21.82 4.52
N TYR A 206 -7.19 -20.70 5.19
CA TYR A 206 -7.71 -20.62 6.56
C TYR A 206 -9.23 -20.35 6.64
N GLY A 207 -9.92 -20.39 5.52
CA GLY A 207 -11.35 -20.04 5.46
C GLY A 207 -11.64 -18.54 5.57
N LEU A 208 -10.60 -17.69 5.41
CA LEU A 208 -10.71 -16.25 5.42
C LEU A 208 -10.76 -15.69 4.00
N GLU A 209 -11.38 -14.54 3.83
CA GLU A 209 -11.30 -13.73 2.62
C GLU A 209 -10.54 -12.44 2.92
N LEU A 210 -9.42 -12.23 2.23
CA LEU A 210 -8.74 -10.95 2.22
C LEU A 210 -9.46 -10.04 1.23
N THR A 211 -10.26 -9.12 1.77
CA THR A 211 -11.08 -8.23 0.93
C THR A 211 -10.24 -7.14 0.29
N LYS A 212 -9.33 -6.53 1.06
CA LYS A 212 -8.50 -5.43 0.59
C LYS A 212 -7.24 -5.28 1.45
N ILE A 213 -6.12 -4.98 0.80
CA ILE A 213 -4.92 -4.41 1.44
C ILE A 213 -4.80 -2.94 1.01
N LEU A 214 -4.60 -2.07 1.97
CA LEU A 214 -4.30 -0.67 1.76
C LEU A 214 -2.84 -0.42 2.15
N VAL A 215 -2.10 0.21 1.27
CA VAL A 215 -0.75 0.72 1.55
C VAL A 215 -0.90 2.19 1.90
N GLU A 216 -0.54 2.56 3.12
CA GLU A 216 -0.67 3.95 3.58
C GLU A 216 0.61 4.74 3.39
N ASN A 217 1.75 4.07 3.55
CA ASN A 217 3.04 4.71 3.39
C ASN A 217 4.14 3.70 3.03
N ILE A 218 5.05 4.15 2.18
CA ILE A 218 6.33 3.51 1.89
C ILE A 218 7.43 4.55 2.13
N SER A 219 8.26 4.32 3.14
CA SER A 219 9.34 5.24 3.51
C SER A 219 10.67 4.71 2.98
N LEU A 220 11.42 5.58 2.35
CA LEU A 220 12.79 5.36 1.91
C LEU A 220 13.78 5.80 3.00
N PRO A 221 15.05 5.37 2.97
CA PRO A 221 16.10 5.91 3.82
C PRO A 221 16.29 7.40 3.56
N LYS A 222 16.63 8.15 4.60
CA LYS A 222 16.90 9.60 4.49
C LYS A 222 17.92 9.94 3.42
N GLU A 223 18.95 9.11 3.29
CA GLU A 223 20.02 9.30 2.29
C GLU A 223 19.48 9.24 0.86
N VAL A 224 18.47 8.40 0.60
CA VAL A 224 17.80 8.30 -0.70
C VAL A 224 16.87 9.48 -0.92
N GLU A 225 16.09 9.86 0.10
CA GLU A 225 15.23 11.05 0.08
C GLU A 225 16.03 12.30 -0.22
N GLU A 226 17.18 12.51 0.45
CA GLU A 226 18.08 13.66 0.19
C GLU A 226 18.63 13.68 -1.25
N VAL A 227 18.93 12.52 -1.84
CA VAL A 227 19.36 12.44 -3.24
C VAL A 227 18.23 12.81 -4.18
N LEU A 228 17.01 12.35 -3.88
CA LEU A 228 15.80 12.69 -4.64
C LEU A 228 15.48 14.19 -4.58
N ASP A 229 15.56 14.78 -3.39
CA ASP A 229 15.35 16.22 -3.18
C ASP A 229 16.37 17.04 -3.97
N LYS A 230 17.64 16.64 -3.93
CA LYS A 230 18.70 17.27 -4.73
C LYS A 230 18.46 17.16 -6.23
N ARG A 231 18.03 15.98 -6.71
CA ARG A 231 17.69 15.76 -8.13
C ARG A 231 16.49 16.59 -8.56
N THR A 232 15.44 16.59 -7.74
CA THR A 232 14.25 17.40 -7.99
C THR A 232 14.60 18.87 -8.04
N GLY A 233 15.42 19.35 -7.10
CA GLY A 233 15.96 20.71 -7.10
C GLY A 233 16.77 21.03 -8.36
N MET A 234 17.61 20.10 -8.83
CA MET A 234 18.35 20.25 -10.10
C MET A 234 17.41 20.30 -11.31
N GLY A 235 16.37 19.46 -11.34
CA GLY A 235 15.39 19.43 -12.42
C GLY A 235 14.57 20.72 -12.52
N VAL A 236 14.19 21.29 -11.39
CA VAL A 236 13.45 22.57 -11.30
C VAL A 236 14.31 23.75 -11.71
N VAL A 237 15.59 23.75 -11.37
CA VAL A 237 16.53 24.85 -11.68
C VAL A 237 17.08 24.78 -13.11
N GLY A 238 16.96 23.64 -13.78
CA GLY A 238 17.16 23.48 -15.24
C GLY A 238 18.62 23.42 -15.71
N ASN A 239 19.62 23.85 -14.94
CA ASN A 239 21.03 23.66 -15.29
C ASN A 239 21.95 23.61 -14.06
N LEU A 240 23.09 22.94 -14.20
CA LEU A 240 24.05 22.74 -13.10
C LEU A 240 24.62 24.06 -12.54
N GLN A 241 24.75 25.08 -13.37
CA GLN A 241 25.32 26.36 -13.00
C GLN A 241 24.36 27.17 -12.12
N ALA A 242 23.06 27.19 -12.46
CA ALA A 242 22.02 27.80 -11.64
C ALA A 242 21.80 27.03 -10.33
N TYR A 243 21.90 25.70 -10.34
CA TYR A 243 21.84 24.89 -9.13
C TYR A 243 23.01 25.17 -8.18
N THR A 244 24.23 25.35 -8.70
CA THR A 244 25.40 25.69 -7.89
C THR A 244 25.24 27.09 -7.24
N GLN A 245 24.68 28.07 -7.96
CA GLN A 245 24.36 29.39 -7.41
C GLN A 245 23.27 29.31 -6.33
N TYR A 246 22.23 28.51 -6.54
CA TYR A 246 21.18 28.27 -5.54
C TYR A 246 21.72 27.60 -4.26
N GLN A 247 22.57 26.58 -4.40
CA GLN A 247 23.23 25.93 -3.27
C GLN A 247 24.19 26.87 -2.52
N ALA A 248 24.90 27.74 -3.24
CA ALA A 248 25.76 28.72 -2.63
C ALA A 248 24.95 29.78 -1.85
N ALA A 249 23.80 30.21 -2.37
CA ALA A 249 22.88 31.10 -1.66
C ALA A 249 22.32 30.49 -0.38
N ASN A 250 21.86 29.23 -0.44
CA ASN A 250 21.36 28.48 0.73
C ASN A 250 22.47 28.28 1.79
N ALA A 251 23.68 27.96 1.37
CA ALA A 251 24.82 27.82 2.28
C ALA A 251 25.17 29.14 2.98
N MET A 252 25.02 30.28 2.30
CA MET A 252 25.18 31.58 2.89
C MET A 252 24.07 31.94 3.87
N GLU A 253 22.84 31.59 3.57
CA GLU A 253 21.69 31.77 4.46
C GLU A 253 21.83 30.95 5.75
N GLN A 254 22.18 29.66 5.63
CA GLN A 254 22.45 28.77 6.78
C GLN A 254 23.68 29.25 7.61
N ALA A 255 24.69 29.82 6.96
CA ALA A 255 25.84 30.38 7.66
C ALA A 255 25.47 31.69 8.40
N ALA A 256 24.52 32.48 7.88
CA ALA A 256 24.03 33.69 8.52
C ALA A 256 23.11 33.37 9.73
N GLU A 257 22.39 32.28 9.70
CA GLU A 257 21.54 31.80 10.82
C GLU A 257 22.34 31.21 11.99
N ASN A 258 23.62 30.90 11.81
CA ASN A 258 24.49 30.30 12.81
C ASN A 258 25.66 31.24 13.24
N PRO A 259 25.40 32.30 13.99
CA PRO A 259 26.40 33.31 14.34
C PRO A 259 27.48 32.84 15.35
N GLY A 260 27.42 31.60 15.84
CA GLY A 260 28.32 31.04 16.86
C GLY A 260 29.45 30.14 16.36
N GLY A 261 29.53 29.85 15.05
CA GLY A 261 30.58 28.97 14.50
C GLY A 261 31.88 29.73 14.28
N MET A 262 32.97 29.30 14.95
CA MET A 262 34.34 29.84 14.84
C MET A 262 34.93 29.78 13.40
N ALA A 263 34.20 29.24 12.43
CA ALA A 263 34.50 29.22 11.00
C ALA A 263 34.15 30.56 10.30
N ALA A 264 33.33 31.41 10.91
CA ALA A 264 32.90 32.69 10.32
C ALA A 264 34.00 33.76 10.32
N GLY A 265 35.03 33.62 11.15
CA GLY A 265 36.03 34.67 11.32
C GLY A 265 37.29 34.62 10.45
N GLY A 266 37.64 33.46 9.89
CA GLY A 266 38.93 33.35 9.20
C GLY A 266 38.88 32.72 7.79
N MET A 267 38.08 31.68 7.60
CA MET A 267 37.93 31.00 6.28
C MET A 267 36.85 31.65 5.39
N GLY A 268 35.83 32.26 6.00
CA GLY A 268 34.74 32.92 5.27
C GLY A 268 35.20 34.12 4.46
N MET A 269 36.15 34.94 4.98
CA MET A 269 36.65 36.09 4.25
C MET A 269 37.55 35.73 3.08
N GLY A 270 38.42 34.71 3.21
CA GLY A 270 39.30 34.30 2.13
C GLY A 270 38.60 33.60 0.97
N MET A 271 37.69 32.68 1.30
CA MET A 271 36.89 31.93 0.31
C MET A 271 35.80 32.82 -0.30
N GLY A 272 35.16 33.67 0.48
CA GLY A 272 34.18 34.66 0.00
C GLY A 272 34.77 35.62 -1.02
N PHE A 273 35.99 36.09 -0.79
CA PHE A 273 36.69 37.01 -1.72
C PHE A 273 37.14 36.30 -3.01
N ALA A 274 37.64 35.06 -2.91
CA ALA A 274 37.98 34.23 -4.08
C ALA A 274 36.76 33.90 -4.93
N MET A 275 35.63 33.53 -4.27
CA MET A 275 34.36 33.26 -4.94
C MET A 275 33.73 34.51 -5.55
N ALA A 276 33.75 35.64 -4.85
CA ALA A 276 33.28 36.93 -5.38
C ALA A 276 34.09 37.39 -6.60
N GLN A 277 35.41 37.13 -6.60
CA GLN A 277 36.27 37.43 -7.74
C GLN A 277 36.02 36.50 -8.93
N GLN A 278 35.68 35.25 -8.65
CA GLN A 278 35.31 34.27 -9.68
C GLN A 278 33.88 34.51 -10.24
N LEU A 279 32.93 34.92 -9.39
CA LEU A 279 31.60 35.38 -9.82
C LEU A 279 31.70 36.67 -10.63
N GLY A 280 32.55 37.65 -10.19
CA GLY A 280 32.77 38.86 -10.94
C GLY A 280 33.38 38.62 -12.32
N ARG A 281 34.23 37.60 -12.46
CA ARG A 281 34.76 37.17 -13.77
C ARG A 281 33.74 36.48 -14.63
N SER A 282 32.87 35.66 -14.04
CA SER A 282 31.79 34.96 -14.79
C SER A 282 30.68 35.92 -15.20
N MET A 283 30.37 36.94 -14.40
CA MET A 283 29.43 38.01 -14.79
C MET A 283 30.01 38.93 -15.88
N ASN A 284 31.32 39.19 -15.89
CA ASN A 284 31.95 39.96 -16.93
C ASN A 284 32.14 39.17 -18.22
N ALA A 285 32.23 37.82 -18.14
CA ALA A 285 32.23 36.93 -19.31
C ALA A 285 30.87 36.81 -19.97
N ALA A 286 29.79 37.00 -19.19
CA ALA A 286 28.41 36.98 -19.71
C ALA A 286 28.03 38.27 -20.46
N GLN A 287 28.85 39.33 -20.40
CA GLN A 287 28.66 40.59 -21.15
C GLN A 287 29.40 40.63 -22.48
N SER A 288 30.23 39.66 -22.80
CA SER A 288 30.72 39.49 -24.17
C SER A 288 29.58 38.90 -24.99
N ALA A 289 28.91 39.73 -25.75
CA ALA A 289 27.94 39.28 -26.75
C ALA A 289 28.58 38.15 -27.59
N PRO A 290 27.87 37.09 -27.92
CA PRO A 290 28.39 36.07 -28.81
C PRO A 290 28.88 36.75 -30.13
N PRO A 291 30.02 36.33 -30.72
CA PRO A 291 30.51 36.93 -31.93
C PRO A 291 29.40 36.86 -32.97
N LEU A 292 29.04 38.03 -33.52
CA LEU A 292 28.10 38.10 -34.63
C LEU A 292 28.55 37.12 -35.70
N PRO A 293 27.63 36.34 -36.29
CA PRO A 293 27.97 35.48 -37.43
C PRO A 293 28.66 36.31 -38.49
N PRO A 294 29.71 35.79 -39.17
CA PRO A 294 30.45 36.52 -40.16
C PRO A 294 29.48 37.11 -41.21
N ALA A 295 29.59 38.39 -41.47
CA ALA A 295 28.75 39.07 -42.45
C ALA A 295 28.74 38.29 -43.76
N ALA A 296 27.57 38.09 -44.32
CA ALA A 296 27.43 37.36 -45.57
C ALA A 296 28.27 38.02 -46.66
N GLN A 297 29.18 37.32 -47.22
CA GLN A 297 30.05 37.75 -48.34
C GLN A 297 29.50 37.22 -49.64
N PHE A 298 29.40 38.12 -50.62
CA PHE A 298 28.85 37.82 -51.94
C PHE A 298 29.92 37.95 -53.01
N HIS A 299 29.87 37.07 -53.98
CA HIS A 299 30.74 37.12 -55.16
C HIS A 299 29.88 37.44 -56.39
N MET A 300 30.42 38.27 -57.28
CA MET A 300 29.77 38.61 -58.54
C MET A 300 30.60 38.10 -59.72
N VAL A 301 29.93 37.88 -60.81
CA VAL A 301 30.59 37.63 -62.08
C VAL A 301 30.48 38.86 -62.92
N VAL A 302 31.62 39.49 -63.30
CA VAL A 302 31.72 40.66 -64.18
C VAL A 302 32.59 40.23 -65.35
N ASP A 303 32.09 40.34 -66.57
CA ASP A 303 32.80 39.99 -67.79
C ASP A 303 33.33 38.57 -67.81
N GLY A 304 32.60 37.63 -67.18
CA GLY A 304 32.96 36.21 -67.08
C GLY A 304 34.04 35.88 -66.04
N GLN A 305 34.45 36.85 -65.21
CA GLN A 305 35.40 36.66 -64.13
C GLN A 305 34.75 36.89 -62.78
N GLN A 306 35.07 36.05 -61.80
CA GLN A 306 34.55 36.20 -60.42
C GLN A 306 35.27 37.36 -59.71
N ALA A 307 34.48 38.34 -59.25
CA ALA A 307 34.92 39.44 -58.47
C ALA A 307 34.29 39.39 -57.05
N GLY A 308 35.06 39.67 -56.01
CA GLY A 308 34.60 39.63 -54.59
C GLY A 308 35.65 39.03 -53.68
N PRO A 309 35.38 38.88 -52.39
CA PRO A 309 34.06 39.02 -51.75
C PRO A 309 33.63 40.48 -51.49
N PHE A 310 32.33 40.74 -51.63
CA PHE A 310 31.69 42.01 -51.32
C PHE A 310 30.69 41.86 -50.18
N ASP A 311 30.57 42.85 -49.30
CA ASP A 311 29.52 42.95 -48.33
C ASP A 311 28.25 43.57 -48.95
N LEU A 312 27.13 43.45 -48.29
CA LEU A 312 25.82 43.92 -48.77
C LEU A 312 25.81 45.45 -49.07
N PRO A 313 26.45 46.30 -48.25
CA PRO A 313 26.58 47.75 -48.53
C PRO A 313 27.37 48.03 -49.80
N ALA A 314 28.47 47.31 -50.03
CA ALA A 314 29.31 47.49 -51.24
C ALA A 314 28.55 47.06 -52.51
N LEU A 315 27.75 46.00 -52.45
CA LEU A 315 26.88 45.56 -53.53
C LEU A 315 25.78 46.56 -53.84
N LYS A 316 25.19 47.16 -52.81
CA LYS A 316 24.13 48.18 -52.98
C LYS A 316 24.70 49.44 -53.67
N LYS A 317 25.88 49.88 -53.29
CA LYS A 317 26.59 51.02 -53.93
C LYS A 317 26.92 50.70 -55.42
N LYS A 318 27.39 49.50 -55.72
CA LYS A 318 27.67 49.12 -57.12
C LYS A 318 26.39 48.99 -57.95
N ALA A 319 25.26 48.68 -57.36
CA ALA A 319 23.97 48.71 -58.04
C ALA A 319 23.51 50.11 -58.31
N GLU A 320 23.70 51.04 -57.36
CA GLU A 320 23.40 52.47 -57.53
C GLU A 320 24.28 53.14 -58.59
N ASP A 321 25.54 52.72 -58.67
CA ASP A 321 26.50 53.19 -59.70
C ASP A 321 26.29 52.57 -61.09
N GLY A 322 25.29 51.75 -61.28
CA GLY A 322 24.96 51.13 -62.57
C GLY A 322 25.90 50.04 -63.05
N ALA A 323 26.78 49.53 -62.16
CA ALA A 323 27.74 48.45 -62.47
C ALA A 323 27.13 47.05 -62.30
N LEU A 324 25.81 46.96 -61.98
CA LEU A 324 25.04 45.73 -61.90
C LEU A 324 23.88 45.84 -62.90
N THR A 325 23.98 45.17 -64.02
CA THR A 325 22.89 44.92 -64.95
C THR A 325 22.34 43.52 -64.69
N ALA A 326 21.01 43.35 -64.71
CA ALA A 326 20.33 42.11 -64.46
C ALA A 326 20.66 41.08 -65.53
#